data_a4b8aab1a402e5a0d17be5991595afb0
#
_entry.id   a4b8aab1a402e5a0d17be5991595afb0
#
_cell.length_a   1.000
_cell.length_b   1.000
_cell.length_c   1.000
_cell.angle_alpha   90.00
_cell.angle_beta   90.00
_cell.angle_gamma   90.00
#
_symmetry.space_group_name_H-M   'P 1'
#
loop_
_entity.id
_entity.type
_entity.pdbx_description
1 polymer ?
#
loop_
_entity_poly.entity_id
_entity_poly.type
_entity_poly.pdbx_seq_one_letter_code
_entity_poly.pdbx_strand_id
1 'polypeptide(L)'
;LPSEISELHEYGIERIYSPDDGRAMGLQGMINDLVQRSDYPIGDKLTGELSHIEEKNPTAIARLISAAENFPEIAKSVFEEIHQKNETSKIPVLGITGTGGAGKSSLVDELVRRFLIDFPEKTIGLISVDPSKRKTGGALLGDRIRMNAINNSRVYMRSLATRQSNLALSKYVAEAIEVLKAAKYDIIILETSGIGQSDTEILEHSDVSLYVMTPEFGAATQLEKIDMLDFADLVALNKFDKRGALDAIRDVKKQYQRNHNLWDVDTDKMPIFGTIASQFNDPGMNTLYKSIMDKIVEKTGADLKSTFEITREMSEKIFVIPPHRTRYLSEIAENNRKYDETALSQVEVAQKLYGIFKTVESVNGNLPQLDKAGIVESSLKITADNKDFVSLLIKEFDRVKMNLDPYNWEIILTWDEKVNKYK
;
A
#
# COMPACT_ATOMS: atom_id res chain seq x y z
N LEU A 1 9.00 -33.02 7.65
CA LEU A 1 9.42 -34.22 8.43
C LEU A 1 8.52 -34.35 9.67
N PRO A 2 8.36 -35.57 10.28
CA PRO A 2 7.52 -35.72 11.48
C PRO A 2 7.93 -34.78 12.64
N SER A 3 9.23 -34.52 12.82
CA SER A 3 9.75 -33.61 13.84
C SER A 3 9.32 -32.17 13.60
N GLU A 4 9.27 -31.71 12.34
CA GLU A 4 8.82 -30.34 11.98
C GLU A 4 7.31 -30.19 12.20
N ILE A 5 6.53 -31.25 11.99
CA ILE A 5 5.09 -31.26 12.28
C ILE A 5 4.85 -31.09 13.80
N SER A 6 5.62 -31.80 14.62
CA SER A 6 5.53 -31.68 16.08
C SER A 6 5.88 -30.26 16.55
N GLU A 7 6.97 -29.69 16.04
CA GLU A 7 7.40 -28.33 16.34
C GLU A 7 6.33 -27.28 15.96
N LEU A 8 5.71 -27.45 14.79
CA LEU A 8 4.65 -26.55 14.33
C LEU A 8 3.36 -26.69 15.14
N HIS A 9 3.03 -27.92 15.61
CA HIS A 9 1.91 -28.10 16.54
C HIS A 9 2.17 -27.43 17.89
N GLU A 10 3.41 -27.53 18.43
CA GLU A 10 3.81 -26.82 19.65
C GLU A 10 3.77 -25.30 19.47
N TYR A 11 4.07 -24.79 18.27
CA TYR A 11 3.94 -23.39 17.91
C TYR A 11 2.47 -22.91 17.84
N GLY A 12 1.50 -23.84 17.78
CA GLY A 12 0.07 -23.53 17.77
C GLY A 12 -0.64 -23.77 16.42
N ILE A 13 0.00 -24.46 15.49
CA ILE A 13 -0.68 -24.86 14.24
C ILE A 13 -1.58 -26.06 14.54
N GLU A 14 -2.88 -25.90 14.36
CA GLU A 14 -3.91 -26.90 14.70
C GLU A 14 -3.79 -28.20 13.89
N ARG A 15 -3.56 -28.11 12.59
CA ARG A 15 -3.48 -29.28 11.70
C ARG A 15 -2.51 -29.06 10.54
N ILE A 16 -1.66 -30.08 10.33
CA ILE A 16 -0.75 -30.16 9.18
C ILE A 16 -1.01 -31.52 8.51
N TYR A 17 -1.25 -31.47 7.21
CA TYR A 17 -1.48 -32.70 6.43
C TYR A 17 -0.16 -33.19 5.85
N SER A 18 0.25 -34.35 6.27
CA SER A 18 1.40 -35.08 5.73
C SER A 18 1.05 -35.80 4.41
N PRO A 19 2.04 -36.26 3.64
CA PRO A 19 1.79 -37.14 2.50
C PRO A 19 1.05 -38.39 2.86
N ASP A 20 1.21 -38.92 4.09
CA ASP A 20 0.52 -40.14 4.58
C ASP A 20 -0.95 -39.83 4.88
N ASP A 21 -1.28 -38.67 5.42
CA ASP A 21 -2.66 -38.22 5.53
C ASP A 21 -3.32 -38.13 4.14
N GLY A 22 -2.60 -37.64 3.14
CA GLY A 22 -3.08 -37.60 1.75
C GLY A 22 -3.38 -38.97 1.17
N ARG A 23 -2.56 -39.96 1.49
CA ARG A 23 -2.80 -41.37 1.07
C ARG A 23 -3.97 -41.99 1.79
N ALA A 24 -4.12 -41.74 3.10
CA ALA A 24 -5.15 -42.32 3.94
C ALA A 24 -6.54 -41.72 3.71
N MET A 25 -6.61 -40.39 3.62
CA MET A 25 -7.87 -39.62 3.58
C MET A 25 -8.25 -39.20 2.17
N GLY A 26 -7.31 -39.12 1.25
CA GLY A 26 -7.47 -38.45 -0.04
C GLY A 26 -7.75 -36.97 0.08
N LEU A 27 -7.79 -36.28 -1.04
CA LEU A 27 -8.02 -34.83 -1.06
C LEU A 27 -9.39 -34.43 -0.44
N GLN A 28 -10.44 -35.20 -0.78
CA GLN A 28 -11.77 -34.95 -0.24
C GLN A 28 -11.84 -35.16 1.27
N GLY A 29 -11.16 -36.19 1.79
CA GLY A 29 -11.09 -36.43 3.23
C GLY A 29 -10.37 -35.34 3.98
N MET A 30 -9.27 -34.82 3.44
CA MET A 30 -8.55 -33.66 4.03
C MET A 30 -9.41 -32.40 4.03
N ILE A 31 -10.15 -32.12 2.94
CA ILE A 31 -11.08 -31.00 2.88
C ILE A 31 -12.19 -31.15 3.93
N ASN A 32 -12.77 -32.34 4.07
CA ASN A 32 -13.82 -32.59 5.04
C ASN A 32 -13.31 -32.42 6.49
N ASP A 33 -12.11 -32.89 6.81
CA ASP A 33 -11.47 -32.70 8.13
C ASP A 33 -11.21 -31.22 8.41
N LEU A 34 -10.73 -30.49 7.40
CA LEU A 34 -10.53 -29.03 7.51
C LEU A 34 -11.85 -28.30 7.80
N VAL A 35 -12.90 -28.59 7.04
CA VAL A 35 -14.23 -28.00 7.23
C VAL A 35 -14.77 -28.34 8.61
N GLN A 36 -14.70 -29.59 9.04
CA GLN A 36 -15.19 -30.03 10.35
C GLN A 36 -14.44 -29.33 11.51
N ARG A 37 -13.13 -29.18 11.41
CA ARG A 37 -12.32 -28.48 12.42
C ARG A 37 -12.55 -26.97 12.44
N SER A 38 -12.95 -26.38 11.30
CA SER A 38 -13.23 -24.95 11.16
C SER A 38 -14.67 -24.59 11.49
N ASP A 39 -15.58 -25.56 11.55
CA ASP A 39 -17.02 -25.34 11.81
C ASP A 39 -17.32 -25.48 13.31
N TYR A 40 -17.02 -24.41 14.04
CA TYR A 40 -17.37 -24.28 15.45
C TYR A 40 -17.90 -22.87 15.75
N PRO A 41 -18.85 -22.75 16.68
CA PRO A 41 -19.42 -21.45 17.02
C PRO A 41 -18.39 -20.56 17.74
N ILE A 42 -18.32 -19.29 17.33
CA ILE A 42 -17.46 -18.29 17.97
C ILE A 42 -18.32 -17.38 18.84
N GLY A 43 -18.07 -17.36 20.17
CA GLY A 43 -18.79 -16.50 21.10
C GLY A 43 -20.03 -17.12 21.74
N ASP A 44 -20.32 -18.42 21.51
CA ASP A 44 -21.39 -19.18 22.16
C ASP A 44 -21.16 -19.41 23.67
N LYS A 45 -19.91 -19.29 24.12
CA LYS A 45 -19.48 -19.40 25.52
C LYS A 45 -18.49 -18.29 25.84
N LEU A 46 -18.85 -17.43 26.76
CA LEU A 46 -17.98 -16.39 27.29
C LEU A 46 -17.47 -16.83 28.68
N THR A 47 -16.18 -17.17 28.76
CA THR A 47 -15.55 -17.77 29.94
C THR A 47 -14.40 -16.94 30.50
N GLY A 48 -14.59 -15.63 30.61
CA GLY A 48 -13.60 -14.72 31.19
C GLY A 48 -12.97 -13.74 30.20
N GLU A 49 -13.51 -13.60 28.99
CA GLU A 49 -13.05 -12.65 27.99
C GLU A 49 -13.01 -11.22 28.54
N LEU A 50 -13.95 -10.87 29.41
CA LEU A 50 -14.04 -9.54 30.00
C LEU A 50 -12.86 -9.22 30.94
N SER A 51 -12.26 -10.22 31.57
CA SER A 51 -11.06 -10.03 32.42
C SER A 51 -9.80 -9.70 31.62
N HIS A 52 -9.73 -10.08 30.34
CA HIS A 52 -8.61 -9.84 29.45
C HIS A 52 -8.84 -8.69 28.46
N ILE A 53 -9.97 -8.00 28.56
CA ILE A 53 -10.32 -6.94 27.61
C ILE A 53 -9.41 -5.73 27.76
N GLU A 54 -9.05 -5.35 28.99
CA GLU A 54 -8.20 -4.19 29.27
C GLU A 54 -6.74 -4.41 28.85
N GLU A 55 -6.33 -5.67 28.71
CA GLU A 55 -5.03 -6.05 28.14
C GLU A 55 -5.02 -5.92 26.60
N LYS A 56 -6.13 -5.50 26.01
CA LYS A 56 -6.35 -5.42 24.55
C LYS A 56 -6.11 -6.76 23.83
N ASN A 57 -6.46 -7.88 24.51
CA ASN A 57 -6.33 -9.21 23.91
C ASN A 57 -7.22 -9.33 22.66
N PRO A 58 -6.65 -9.50 21.46
CA PRO A 58 -7.42 -9.49 20.21
C PRO A 58 -8.44 -10.61 20.12
N THR A 59 -8.15 -11.76 20.73
CA THR A 59 -9.04 -12.92 20.73
C THR A 59 -10.26 -12.66 21.64
N ALA A 60 -10.04 -12.10 22.83
CA ALA A 60 -11.11 -11.75 23.75
C ALA A 60 -12.05 -10.70 23.13
N ILE A 61 -11.49 -9.63 22.55
CA ILE A 61 -12.24 -8.58 21.85
C ILE A 61 -13.04 -9.19 20.68
N ALA A 62 -12.41 -10.02 19.86
CA ALA A 62 -13.07 -10.65 18.71
C ALA A 62 -14.23 -11.55 19.14
N ARG A 63 -14.08 -12.32 20.22
CA ARG A 63 -15.13 -13.20 20.75
C ARG A 63 -16.29 -12.43 21.32
N LEU A 64 -16.06 -11.35 22.05
CA LEU A 64 -17.11 -10.47 22.57
C LEU A 64 -17.94 -9.85 21.44
N ILE A 65 -17.27 -9.29 20.41
CA ILE A 65 -17.96 -8.74 19.24
C ILE A 65 -18.77 -9.84 18.51
N SER A 66 -18.18 -11.03 18.34
CA SER A 66 -18.87 -12.15 17.69
C SER A 66 -20.03 -12.68 18.53
N ALA A 67 -19.94 -12.64 19.85
CA ALA A 67 -21.03 -13.00 20.75
C ALA A 67 -22.21 -12.03 20.61
N ALA A 68 -21.95 -10.72 20.56
CA ALA A 68 -22.99 -9.72 20.30
C ALA A 68 -23.70 -9.97 18.96
N GLU A 69 -22.93 -10.28 17.92
CA GLU A 69 -23.44 -10.48 16.56
C GLU A 69 -24.24 -11.77 16.40
N ASN A 70 -23.82 -12.89 17.01
CA ASN A 70 -24.36 -14.21 16.75
C ASN A 70 -25.16 -14.79 17.92
N PHE A 71 -24.90 -14.34 19.15
CA PHE A 71 -25.46 -14.88 20.38
C PHE A 71 -25.91 -13.77 21.36
N PRO A 72 -26.78 -12.83 20.94
CA PRO A 72 -27.13 -11.64 21.72
C PRO A 72 -27.71 -11.98 23.10
N GLU A 73 -28.46 -13.07 23.23
CA GLU A 73 -29.02 -13.52 24.51
C GLU A 73 -27.95 -13.97 25.52
N ILE A 74 -26.88 -14.61 25.02
CA ILE A 74 -25.76 -15.04 25.86
C ILE A 74 -24.90 -13.83 26.24
N ALA A 75 -24.73 -12.91 25.31
CA ALA A 75 -23.91 -11.72 25.48
C ALA A 75 -24.55 -10.68 26.42
N LYS A 76 -25.87 -10.68 26.61
CA LYS A 76 -26.62 -9.64 27.29
C LYS A 76 -26.06 -9.24 28.66
N SER A 77 -25.81 -10.19 29.54
CA SER A 77 -25.28 -9.90 30.89
C SER A 77 -23.87 -9.32 30.85
N VAL A 78 -23.03 -9.76 29.91
CA VAL A 78 -21.67 -9.24 29.74
C VAL A 78 -21.70 -7.82 29.18
N PHE A 79 -22.62 -7.53 28.27
CA PHE A 79 -22.80 -6.18 27.73
C PHE A 79 -23.40 -5.20 28.70
N GLU A 80 -24.25 -5.63 29.64
CA GLU A 80 -24.72 -4.79 30.77
C GLU A 80 -23.52 -4.34 31.64
N GLU A 81 -22.56 -5.25 31.89
CA GLU A 81 -21.34 -4.92 32.65
C GLU A 81 -20.39 -3.99 31.84
N ILE A 82 -20.22 -4.23 30.53
CA ILE A 82 -19.45 -3.37 29.62
C ILE A 82 -20.04 -1.96 29.60
N HIS A 83 -21.36 -1.85 29.49
CA HIS A 83 -22.06 -0.57 29.45
C HIS A 83 -21.81 0.23 30.74
N GLN A 84 -21.96 -0.40 31.91
CA GLN A 84 -21.66 0.23 33.21
C GLN A 84 -20.20 0.73 33.29
N LYS A 85 -19.22 -0.05 32.78
CA LYS A 85 -17.82 0.36 32.73
C LYS A 85 -17.59 1.58 31.84
N ASN A 86 -18.40 1.71 30.78
CA ASN A 86 -18.24 2.77 29.79
C ASN A 86 -19.01 4.06 30.08
N GLU A 87 -19.89 4.11 31.10
CA GLU A 87 -20.70 5.31 31.43
C GLU A 87 -19.89 6.60 31.55
N THR A 88 -18.63 6.50 32.01
CA THR A 88 -17.72 7.64 32.17
C THR A 88 -16.64 7.72 31.09
N SER A 89 -16.71 6.86 30.09
CA SER A 89 -15.69 6.79 29.03
C SER A 89 -15.76 8.03 28.14
N LYS A 90 -14.58 8.67 27.95
CA LYS A 90 -14.39 9.81 27.04
C LYS A 90 -13.59 9.43 25.80
N ILE A 91 -13.54 8.15 25.49
CA ILE A 91 -12.80 7.68 24.30
C ILE A 91 -13.53 8.16 23.04
N PRO A 92 -12.87 8.98 22.21
CA PRO A 92 -13.51 9.57 21.05
C PRO A 92 -13.75 8.55 19.94
N VAL A 93 -14.88 8.72 19.26
CA VAL A 93 -15.23 7.96 18.07
C VAL A 93 -15.24 8.90 16.86
N LEU A 94 -14.35 8.63 15.90
CA LEU A 94 -14.33 9.30 14.60
C LEU A 94 -15.13 8.49 13.59
N GLY A 95 -16.24 9.02 13.13
CA GLY A 95 -17.08 8.44 12.10
C GLY A 95 -16.66 8.90 10.71
N ILE A 96 -16.41 7.97 9.80
CA ILE A 96 -16.00 8.25 8.41
C ILE A 96 -17.02 7.63 7.46
N THR A 97 -17.70 8.49 6.72
CA THR A 97 -18.64 8.08 5.69
C THR A 97 -18.37 8.77 4.36
N GLY A 98 -19.13 8.46 3.32
CA GLY A 98 -19.00 9.10 2.01
C GLY A 98 -19.30 8.17 0.86
N THR A 99 -19.29 8.70 -0.35
CA THR A 99 -19.72 8.00 -1.56
C THR A 99 -18.90 6.73 -1.85
N GLY A 100 -19.55 5.77 -2.49
CA GLY A 100 -18.89 4.56 -2.96
C GLY A 100 -17.73 4.90 -3.91
N GLY A 101 -16.59 4.28 -3.69
CA GLY A 101 -15.40 4.54 -4.50
C GLY A 101 -14.68 5.87 -4.24
N ALA A 102 -15.08 6.66 -3.23
CA ALA A 102 -14.39 7.90 -2.85
C ALA A 102 -12.97 7.68 -2.29
N GLY A 103 -12.64 6.44 -1.90
CA GLY A 103 -11.33 6.10 -1.34
C GLY A 103 -11.28 6.22 0.18
N LYS A 104 -12.41 5.99 0.87
CA LYS A 104 -12.50 6.01 2.34
C LYS A 104 -11.45 5.15 3.00
N SER A 105 -11.38 3.87 2.66
CA SER A 105 -10.45 2.91 3.27
C SER A 105 -8.97 3.30 3.06
N SER A 106 -8.63 3.87 1.90
CA SER A 106 -7.28 4.40 1.66
C SER A 106 -7.01 5.64 2.52
N LEU A 107 -8.02 6.49 2.71
CA LEU A 107 -7.93 7.67 3.57
C LEU A 107 -7.80 7.24 5.04
N VAL A 108 -8.56 6.24 5.48
CA VAL A 108 -8.46 5.66 6.83
C VAL A 108 -7.07 5.09 7.07
N ASP A 109 -6.49 4.33 6.13
CA ASP A 109 -5.14 3.78 6.24
C ASP A 109 -4.09 4.89 6.43
N GLU A 110 -4.22 5.99 5.67
CA GLU A 110 -3.37 7.17 5.80
C GLU A 110 -3.57 7.94 7.11
N LEU A 111 -4.79 7.98 7.67
CA LEU A 111 -5.05 8.55 8.99
C LEU A 111 -4.44 7.70 10.10
N VAL A 112 -4.64 6.38 10.07
CA VAL A 112 -4.04 5.42 11.01
C VAL A 112 -2.51 5.55 11.02
N ARG A 113 -1.90 5.63 9.84
CA ARG A 113 -0.46 5.81 9.70
C ARG A 113 0.05 7.08 10.39
N ARG A 114 -0.62 8.21 10.16
CA ARG A 114 -0.27 9.49 10.79
C ARG A 114 -0.42 9.45 12.29
N PHE A 115 -1.51 8.87 12.77
CA PHE A 115 -1.75 8.71 14.21
C PHE A 115 -0.66 7.89 14.89
N LEU A 116 -0.24 6.78 14.28
CA LEU A 116 0.83 5.92 14.82
C LEU A 116 2.19 6.62 14.88
N ILE A 117 2.43 7.59 13.99
CA ILE A 117 3.64 8.42 13.99
C ILE A 117 3.53 9.54 15.03
N ASP A 118 2.39 10.23 15.09
CA ASP A 118 2.17 11.37 15.97
C ASP A 118 2.08 10.96 17.45
N PHE A 119 1.49 9.79 17.72
CA PHE A 119 1.29 9.24 19.06
C PHE A 119 1.94 7.85 19.20
N PRO A 120 3.23 7.77 19.55
CA PRO A 120 3.95 6.49 19.61
C PRO A 120 3.39 5.47 20.62
N GLU A 121 2.75 5.93 21.71
CA GLU A 121 2.24 5.08 22.79
C GLU A 121 0.72 4.83 22.72
N LYS A 122 0.01 5.52 21.84
CA LYS A 122 -1.46 5.43 21.75
C LYS A 122 -1.92 4.31 20.83
N THR A 123 -3.15 3.88 21.04
CA THR A 123 -3.76 2.72 20.38
C THR A 123 -5.05 3.09 19.63
N ILE A 124 -5.35 2.37 18.56
CA ILE A 124 -6.51 2.60 17.69
C ILE A 124 -7.39 1.35 17.64
N GLY A 125 -8.69 1.52 17.87
CA GLY A 125 -9.70 0.55 17.47
C GLY A 125 -10.35 0.97 16.15
N LEU A 126 -10.37 0.10 15.15
CA LEU A 126 -10.98 0.37 13.85
C LEU A 126 -12.12 -0.62 13.57
N ILE A 127 -13.29 -0.08 13.30
CA ILE A 127 -14.47 -0.83 12.85
C ILE A 127 -14.76 -0.40 11.41
N SER A 128 -14.66 -1.33 10.46
CA SER A 128 -15.05 -1.09 9.07
C SER A 128 -16.31 -1.89 8.75
N VAL A 129 -17.32 -1.22 8.22
CA VAL A 129 -18.58 -1.86 7.86
C VAL A 129 -18.61 -2.08 6.35
N ASP A 130 -18.66 -3.34 5.94
CA ASP A 130 -18.68 -3.75 4.54
C ASP A 130 -20.10 -4.05 4.04
N PRO A 131 -20.43 -3.67 2.79
CA PRO A 131 -21.72 -3.99 2.21
C PRO A 131 -21.83 -5.48 1.94
N SER A 132 -22.98 -6.06 2.25
CA SER A 132 -23.26 -7.47 1.93
C SER A 132 -23.73 -7.65 0.51
N LYS A 133 -23.24 -8.70 -0.16
CA LYS A 133 -23.76 -9.08 -1.48
C LYS A 133 -25.18 -9.58 -1.39
N ARG A 134 -26.11 -8.98 -2.12
CA ARG A 134 -27.53 -9.39 -2.15
C ARG A 134 -27.74 -10.87 -2.46
N LYS A 135 -26.93 -11.46 -3.36
CA LYS A 135 -27.09 -12.85 -3.80
C LYS A 135 -26.56 -13.89 -2.82
N THR A 136 -25.51 -13.59 -2.07
CA THR A 136 -24.81 -14.56 -1.22
C THR A 136 -24.88 -14.25 0.26
N GLY A 137 -25.29 -13.04 0.64
CA GLY A 137 -25.30 -12.57 2.04
C GLY A 137 -23.90 -12.34 2.62
N GLY A 138 -22.82 -12.65 1.87
CA GLY A 138 -21.46 -12.52 2.34
C GLY A 138 -20.92 -11.08 2.22
N ALA A 139 -20.10 -10.66 3.17
CA ALA A 139 -19.40 -9.39 3.14
C ALA A 139 -18.24 -9.40 2.12
N LEU A 140 -17.91 -8.23 1.60
CA LEU A 140 -16.77 -8.00 0.74
C LEU A 140 -15.58 -7.56 1.61
N LEU A 141 -14.87 -8.49 2.22
CA LEU A 141 -13.75 -8.24 3.14
C LEU A 141 -12.47 -7.69 2.46
N GLY A 142 -12.60 -7.02 1.31
CA GLY A 142 -11.46 -6.54 0.52
C GLY A 142 -10.69 -5.37 1.12
N ASP A 143 -11.30 -4.61 2.02
CA ASP A 143 -10.67 -3.40 2.56
C ASP A 143 -9.54 -3.70 3.53
N ARG A 144 -9.69 -4.70 4.38
CA ARG A 144 -8.64 -5.14 5.31
C ARG A 144 -7.33 -5.54 4.61
N ILE A 145 -7.43 -6.17 3.43
CA ILE A 145 -6.24 -6.61 2.66
C ILE A 145 -5.49 -5.42 2.06
N ARG A 146 -6.17 -4.31 1.83
CA ARG A 146 -5.60 -3.10 1.21
C ARG A 146 -4.96 -2.14 2.19
N MET A 147 -5.32 -2.23 3.47
CA MET A 147 -4.79 -1.36 4.52
C MET A 147 -3.45 -1.91 5.02
N ASN A 148 -2.40 -1.11 4.95
CA ASN A 148 -1.06 -1.49 5.36
C ASN A 148 -0.75 -1.05 6.81
N ALA A 149 -1.28 0.09 7.24
CA ALA A 149 -1.01 0.66 8.56
C ALA A 149 -1.65 -0.13 9.71
N ILE A 150 -2.65 -0.96 9.44
CA ILE A 150 -3.31 -1.79 10.44
C ILE A 150 -2.46 -2.98 10.92
N ASN A 151 -1.40 -3.34 10.20
CA ASN A 151 -0.48 -4.40 10.61
C ASN A 151 0.50 -3.88 11.67
N ASN A 152 -0.03 -3.48 12.81
CA ASN A 152 0.71 -2.92 13.94
C ASN A 152 0.04 -3.38 15.24
N SER A 153 0.83 -3.74 16.25
CA SER A 153 0.34 -4.22 17.56
C SER A 153 -0.54 -3.20 18.30
N ARG A 154 -0.44 -1.93 17.95
CA ARG A 154 -1.25 -0.84 18.52
C ARG A 154 -2.59 -0.61 17.80
N VAL A 155 -2.89 -1.39 16.76
CA VAL A 155 -4.12 -1.26 15.97
C VAL A 155 -4.90 -2.57 16.03
N TYR A 156 -6.16 -2.47 16.45
CA TYR A 156 -7.12 -3.55 16.29
C TYR A 156 -8.13 -3.19 15.20
N MET A 157 -8.39 -4.10 14.29
CA MET A 157 -9.40 -3.91 13.25
C MET A 157 -10.42 -5.04 13.23
N ARG A 158 -11.70 -4.67 13.18
CA ARG A 158 -12.82 -5.57 12.95
C ARG A 158 -13.64 -5.12 11.76
N SER A 159 -13.85 -6.00 10.78
CA SER A 159 -14.82 -5.81 9.72
C SER A 159 -16.16 -6.39 10.12
N LEU A 160 -17.24 -5.63 9.95
CA LEU A 160 -18.62 -6.05 10.15
C LEU A 160 -19.38 -6.02 8.83
N ALA A 161 -20.35 -6.90 8.66
CA ALA A 161 -21.21 -6.92 7.49
C ALA A 161 -22.55 -6.24 7.79
N THR A 162 -23.08 -5.46 6.86
CA THR A 162 -24.43 -4.86 7.02
C THR A 162 -25.53 -5.92 7.09
N ARG A 163 -25.30 -7.10 6.50
CA ARG A 163 -26.27 -8.19 6.31
C ARG A 163 -27.60 -7.77 5.64
N GLN A 164 -27.79 -6.48 5.44
CA GLN A 164 -28.91 -5.87 4.71
C GLN A 164 -28.35 -4.87 3.69
N SER A 165 -28.94 -4.84 2.51
CA SER A 165 -28.38 -4.08 1.38
C SER A 165 -28.65 -2.57 1.42
N ASN A 166 -29.46 -2.10 2.37
CA ASN A 166 -29.90 -0.70 2.44
C ASN A 166 -29.36 0.03 3.68
N LEU A 167 -28.57 -0.63 4.53
CA LEU A 167 -27.99 -0.01 5.73
C LEU A 167 -26.53 0.36 5.47
N ALA A 168 -26.14 1.53 5.95
CA ALA A 168 -24.74 1.95 5.93
C ALA A 168 -23.95 1.32 7.07
N LEU A 169 -24.62 0.97 8.16
CA LEU A 169 -24.03 0.38 9.36
C LEU A 169 -24.58 -1.02 9.66
N SER A 170 -23.82 -1.79 10.41
CA SER A 170 -24.25 -3.07 10.96
C SER A 170 -25.09 -2.83 12.22
N LYS A 171 -26.08 -3.68 12.45
CA LYS A 171 -26.92 -3.65 13.67
C LYS A 171 -26.10 -3.70 14.97
N TYR A 172 -24.90 -4.26 14.93
CA TYR A 172 -24.06 -4.51 16.11
C TYR A 172 -22.86 -3.55 16.21
N VAL A 173 -22.91 -2.41 15.54
CA VAL A 173 -21.86 -1.40 15.59
C VAL A 173 -21.74 -0.79 16.99
N ALA A 174 -22.86 -0.52 17.64
CA ALA A 174 -22.87 0.03 18.99
C ALA A 174 -22.15 -0.88 19.98
N GLU A 175 -22.45 -2.17 19.97
CA GLU A 175 -21.80 -3.17 20.82
C GLU A 175 -20.32 -3.31 20.51
N ALA A 176 -19.93 -3.26 19.24
CA ALA A 176 -18.52 -3.31 18.86
C ALA A 176 -17.75 -2.08 19.36
N ILE A 177 -18.34 -0.88 19.31
CA ILE A 177 -17.77 0.34 19.89
C ILE A 177 -17.64 0.21 21.40
N GLU A 178 -18.66 -0.29 22.09
CA GLU A 178 -18.64 -0.50 23.53
C GLU A 178 -17.52 -1.46 23.97
N VAL A 179 -17.31 -2.55 23.22
CA VAL A 179 -16.18 -3.48 23.47
C VAL A 179 -14.83 -2.77 23.32
N LEU A 180 -14.65 -1.94 22.29
CA LEU A 180 -13.40 -1.21 22.09
C LEU A 180 -13.17 -0.11 23.13
N LYS A 181 -14.25 0.53 23.62
CA LYS A 181 -14.17 1.47 24.75
C LYS A 181 -13.76 0.75 26.03
N ALA A 182 -14.38 -0.39 26.34
CA ALA A 182 -14.00 -1.21 27.51
C ALA A 182 -12.56 -1.73 27.41
N ALA A 183 -12.05 -1.97 26.20
CA ALA A 183 -10.66 -2.32 25.97
C ALA A 183 -9.70 -1.12 26.07
N LYS A 184 -10.20 0.09 26.37
CA LYS A 184 -9.42 1.31 26.56
C LYS A 184 -8.52 1.66 25.39
N TYR A 185 -9.04 1.57 24.14
CA TYR A 185 -8.37 2.17 22.99
C TYR A 185 -8.43 3.69 23.13
N ASP A 186 -7.37 4.38 22.68
CA ASP A 186 -7.29 5.84 22.82
C ASP A 186 -8.19 6.59 21.82
N ILE A 187 -8.46 5.99 20.67
CA ILE A 187 -9.39 6.47 19.66
C ILE A 187 -10.05 5.28 18.95
N ILE A 188 -11.29 5.46 18.58
CA ILE A 188 -12.05 4.51 17.75
C ILE A 188 -12.37 5.17 16.41
N ILE A 189 -12.12 4.48 15.31
CA ILE A 189 -12.49 4.90 13.97
C ILE A 189 -13.61 3.97 13.49
N LEU A 190 -14.71 4.54 13.07
CA LEU A 190 -15.86 3.84 12.47
C LEU A 190 -15.96 4.22 11.00
N GLU A 191 -15.77 3.27 10.08
CA GLU A 191 -15.92 3.46 8.64
C GLU A 191 -17.21 2.79 8.13
N THR A 192 -18.04 3.53 7.35
CA THR A 192 -19.27 2.99 6.76
C THR A 192 -19.06 2.40 5.38
N SER A 193 -20.02 1.58 4.93
CA SER A 193 -20.03 0.94 3.62
C SER A 193 -20.14 1.90 2.41
N GLY A 194 -20.55 3.17 2.63
CA GLY A 194 -20.65 4.19 1.56
C GLY A 194 -21.78 3.94 0.55
N ILE A 195 -22.97 3.66 1.02
CA ILE A 195 -24.16 3.40 0.18
C ILE A 195 -24.87 4.72 -0.21
N GLY A 196 -24.54 5.83 0.41
CA GLY A 196 -25.00 7.18 0.04
C GLY A 196 -26.36 7.61 0.58
N GLN A 197 -27.28 6.69 0.87
CA GLN A 197 -28.63 7.04 1.33
C GLN A 197 -28.83 6.95 2.86
N SER A 198 -27.91 6.31 3.57
CA SER A 198 -27.95 6.12 5.03
C SER A 198 -26.68 6.64 5.69
N ASP A 199 -25.99 7.57 5.04
CA ASP A 199 -24.68 8.07 5.51
C ASP A 199 -24.79 8.83 6.84
N THR A 200 -25.98 9.36 7.19
CA THR A 200 -26.25 10.08 8.44
C THR A 200 -26.37 9.18 9.68
N GLU A 201 -26.60 7.88 9.53
CA GLU A 201 -26.63 6.92 10.65
C GLU A 201 -25.32 6.95 11.49
N ILE A 202 -24.21 7.31 10.87
CA ILE A 202 -22.91 7.38 11.54
C ILE A 202 -22.87 8.42 12.66
N LEU A 203 -23.69 9.46 12.57
CA LEU A 203 -23.76 10.55 13.55
C LEU A 203 -24.24 10.07 14.93
N GLU A 204 -25.04 9.01 14.96
CA GLU A 204 -25.55 8.42 16.21
C GLU A 204 -24.45 7.66 16.98
N HIS A 205 -23.37 7.31 16.30
CA HIS A 205 -22.27 6.47 16.82
C HIS A 205 -20.93 7.17 16.89
N SER A 206 -20.83 8.46 16.52
CA SER A 206 -19.57 9.18 16.45
C SER A 206 -19.63 10.55 17.13
N ASP A 207 -18.50 10.95 17.74
CA ASP A 207 -18.32 12.27 18.34
C ASP A 207 -17.91 13.30 17.29
N VAL A 208 -17.10 12.87 16.30
CA VAL A 208 -16.65 13.68 15.17
C VAL A 208 -16.93 12.94 13.88
N SER A 209 -17.50 13.65 12.90
CA SER A 209 -17.87 13.08 11.61
C SER A 209 -17.04 13.66 10.45
N LEU A 210 -16.53 12.75 9.61
CA LEU A 210 -15.82 13.07 8.37
C LEU A 210 -16.58 12.53 7.16
N TYR A 211 -16.95 13.42 6.25
CA TYR A 211 -17.54 13.04 4.98
C TYR A 211 -16.47 13.01 3.86
N VAL A 212 -16.36 11.90 3.14
CA VAL A 212 -15.39 11.72 2.06
C VAL A 212 -16.11 11.66 0.71
N MET A 213 -15.76 12.59 -0.18
CA MET A 213 -16.33 12.68 -1.53
C MET A 213 -15.22 12.88 -2.57
N THR A 214 -15.58 12.84 -3.84
CA THR A 214 -14.65 13.10 -4.96
C THR A 214 -15.13 14.28 -5.81
N PRO A 215 -14.25 14.90 -6.61
CA PRO A 215 -14.60 16.06 -7.43
C PRO A 215 -15.80 15.86 -8.35
N GLU A 216 -16.08 14.62 -8.77
CA GLU A 216 -17.22 14.30 -9.63
C GLU A 216 -18.58 14.58 -8.98
N PHE A 217 -18.64 14.52 -7.64
CA PHE A 217 -19.85 14.84 -6.85
C PHE A 217 -19.88 16.30 -6.38
N GLY A 218 -18.85 17.08 -6.67
CA GLY A 218 -18.70 18.48 -6.26
C GLY A 218 -19.46 19.49 -7.15
N ALA A 219 -20.22 19.05 -8.13
CA ALA A 219 -21.04 19.96 -8.95
C ALA A 219 -22.21 20.55 -8.14
N ALA A 220 -22.44 21.85 -8.20
CA ALA A 220 -23.40 22.59 -7.39
C ALA A 220 -24.80 21.97 -7.36
N THR A 221 -25.29 21.46 -8.49
CA THR A 221 -26.61 20.80 -8.60
C THR A 221 -26.69 19.43 -7.91
N GLN A 222 -25.56 18.80 -7.58
CA GLN A 222 -25.51 17.53 -6.87
C GLN A 222 -25.31 17.73 -5.36
N LEU A 223 -24.68 18.83 -4.94
CA LEU A 223 -24.36 19.10 -3.54
C LEU A 223 -25.59 19.24 -2.65
N GLU A 224 -26.69 19.80 -3.19
CA GLU A 224 -27.99 19.92 -2.48
C GLU A 224 -28.65 18.58 -2.14
N LYS A 225 -28.17 17.47 -2.74
CA LYS A 225 -28.70 16.11 -2.50
C LYS A 225 -27.87 15.33 -1.49
N ILE A 226 -26.82 15.94 -0.94
CA ILE A 226 -25.88 15.30 -0.03
C ILE A 226 -26.19 15.75 1.40
N ASP A 227 -27.07 15.00 2.06
CA ASP A 227 -27.52 15.29 3.42
C ASP A 227 -26.35 15.42 4.42
N MET A 228 -25.27 14.65 4.22
CA MET A 228 -24.09 14.72 5.09
C MET A 228 -23.37 16.06 5.08
N LEU A 229 -23.54 16.91 4.06
CA LEU A 229 -22.99 18.26 4.09
C LEU A 229 -23.67 19.20 5.09
N ASP A 230 -24.84 18.81 5.60
CA ASP A 230 -25.58 19.56 6.63
C ASP A 230 -25.08 19.23 8.04
N PHE A 231 -24.42 18.07 8.21
CA PHE A 231 -24.09 17.52 9.53
C PHE A 231 -22.60 17.23 9.74
N ALA A 232 -21.83 17.03 8.67
CA ALA A 232 -20.43 16.66 8.80
C ALA A 232 -19.60 17.76 9.46
N ASP A 233 -18.76 17.38 10.42
CA ASP A 233 -17.80 18.30 11.04
C ASP A 233 -16.68 18.70 10.08
N LEU A 234 -16.23 17.73 9.25
CA LEU A 234 -15.17 17.93 8.27
C LEU A 234 -15.53 17.21 6.96
N VAL A 235 -15.02 17.75 5.87
CA VAL A 235 -15.22 17.17 4.54
C VAL A 235 -13.86 16.98 3.85
N ALA A 236 -13.61 15.76 3.36
CA ALA A 236 -12.46 15.45 2.50
C ALA A 236 -12.89 15.33 1.04
N LEU A 237 -12.40 16.22 0.21
CA LEU A 237 -12.50 16.10 -1.24
C LEU A 237 -11.29 15.30 -1.75
N ASN A 238 -11.46 13.97 -1.76
CA ASN A 238 -10.39 13.04 -2.10
C ASN A 238 -10.22 12.88 -3.61
N LYS A 239 -9.08 12.33 -4.05
CA LYS A 239 -8.68 12.27 -5.46
C LYS A 239 -8.58 13.67 -6.07
N PHE A 240 -7.98 14.57 -5.32
CA PHE A 240 -7.85 15.99 -5.66
C PHE A 240 -6.97 16.23 -6.90
N ASP A 241 -6.25 15.21 -7.36
CA ASP A 241 -5.50 15.17 -8.62
C ASP A 241 -6.39 15.10 -9.87
N LYS A 242 -7.69 14.90 -9.72
CA LYS A 242 -8.62 14.86 -10.84
C LYS A 242 -8.97 16.24 -11.37
N ARG A 243 -9.27 16.28 -12.67
CA ARG A 243 -9.72 17.50 -13.34
C ARG A 243 -10.97 18.08 -12.68
N GLY A 244 -11.01 19.38 -12.47
CA GLY A 244 -12.13 20.09 -11.85
C GLY A 244 -12.11 20.11 -10.31
N ALA A 245 -11.07 19.59 -9.67
CA ALA A 245 -10.99 19.54 -8.21
C ALA A 245 -11.01 20.94 -7.56
N LEU A 246 -10.35 21.93 -8.17
CA LEU A 246 -10.33 23.31 -7.68
C LEU A 246 -11.71 23.99 -7.74
N ASP A 247 -12.49 23.72 -8.77
CA ASP A 247 -13.86 24.23 -8.85
C ASP A 247 -14.77 23.50 -7.86
N ALA A 248 -14.63 22.18 -7.75
CA ALA A 248 -15.40 21.37 -6.82
C ALA A 248 -15.17 21.80 -5.36
N ILE A 249 -13.93 22.03 -4.92
CA ILE A 249 -13.66 22.44 -3.54
C ILE A 249 -14.28 23.79 -3.23
N ARG A 250 -14.23 24.73 -4.18
CA ARG A 250 -14.86 26.04 -4.03
C ARG A 250 -16.38 25.94 -3.88
N ASP A 251 -17.01 25.10 -4.69
CA ASP A 251 -18.46 24.93 -4.68
C ASP A 251 -18.91 24.17 -3.41
N VAL A 252 -18.17 23.16 -2.96
CA VAL A 252 -18.41 22.45 -1.69
C VAL A 252 -18.27 23.40 -0.50
N LYS A 253 -17.23 24.25 -0.45
CA LYS A 253 -17.05 25.25 0.60
C LYS A 253 -18.24 26.20 0.68
N LYS A 254 -18.73 26.70 -0.46
CA LYS A 254 -19.93 27.57 -0.52
C LYS A 254 -21.18 26.86 -0.06
N GLN A 255 -21.37 25.59 -0.47
CA GLN A 255 -22.54 24.82 -0.04
C GLN A 255 -22.50 24.56 1.46
N TYR A 256 -21.34 24.16 2.01
CA TYR A 256 -21.15 23.96 3.45
C TYR A 256 -21.43 25.24 4.24
N GLN A 257 -20.92 26.40 3.77
CA GLN A 257 -21.18 27.71 4.36
C GLN A 257 -22.68 28.02 4.43
N ARG A 258 -23.44 27.71 3.37
CA ARG A 258 -24.91 27.90 3.33
C ARG A 258 -25.62 26.97 4.32
N ASN A 259 -25.28 25.67 4.30
CA ASN A 259 -25.96 24.66 5.11
C ASN A 259 -25.78 24.94 6.61
N HIS A 260 -24.59 25.43 7.00
CA HIS A 260 -24.26 25.75 8.39
C HIS A 260 -24.53 27.23 8.78
N ASN A 261 -25.11 28.04 7.88
CA ASN A 261 -25.41 29.47 8.10
C ASN A 261 -24.18 30.31 8.53
N LEU A 262 -23.01 30.00 8.00
CA LEU A 262 -21.73 30.63 8.36
C LEU A 262 -21.40 31.83 7.47
N TRP A 263 -22.33 32.74 7.26
CA TRP A 263 -22.22 33.86 6.30
C TRP A 263 -21.13 34.86 6.65
N ASP A 264 -20.78 35.00 7.92
CA ASP A 264 -19.73 35.92 8.41
C ASP A 264 -18.33 35.31 8.41
N VAL A 265 -18.19 34.04 8.03
CA VAL A 265 -16.94 33.30 8.00
C VAL A 265 -16.42 33.20 6.57
N ASP A 266 -15.15 33.49 6.38
CA ASP A 266 -14.50 33.34 5.08
C ASP A 266 -14.63 31.89 4.58
N THR A 267 -14.99 31.74 3.29
CA THR A 267 -15.12 30.43 2.65
C THR A 267 -13.82 29.60 2.73
N ASP A 268 -12.67 30.24 2.77
CA ASP A 268 -11.39 29.54 2.88
C ASP A 268 -11.15 28.89 4.25
N LYS A 269 -11.90 29.32 5.26
CA LYS A 269 -11.85 28.75 6.62
C LYS A 269 -12.83 27.58 6.81
N MET A 270 -13.64 27.25 5.81
CA MET A 270 -14.53 26.09 5.88
C MET A 270 -13.73 24.78 6.04
N PRO A 271 -14.19 23.81 6.82
CA PRO A 271 -13.47 22.58 7.12
C PRO A 271 -13.52 21.58 5.96
N ILE A 272 -13.16 22.03 4.76
CA ILE A 272 -13.13 21.23 3.54
C ILE A 272 -11.70 21.16 3.03
N PHE A 273 -11.19 19.92 2.87
CA PHE A 273 -9.81 19.63 2.54
C PHE A 273 -9.69 18.85 1.24
N GLY A 274 -8.90 19.36 0.29
CA GLY A 274 -8.49 18.60 -0.89
C GLY A 274 -7.42 17.59 -0.51
N THR A 275 -7.59 16.30 -0.84
CA THR A 275 -6.68 15.22 -0.43
C THR A 275 -6.39 14.25 -1.57
N ILE A 276 -5.20 13.67 -1.55
CA ILE A 276 -4.82 12.55 -2.44
C ILE A 276 -4.37 11.39 -1.56
N ALA A 277 -5.31 10.61 -1.04
CA ALA A 277 -5.03 9.51 -0.12
C ALA A 277 -4.14 8.40 -0.72
N SER A 278 -4.04 8.31 -2.04
CA SER A 278 -3.13 7.39 -2.73
C SER A 278 -1.69 7.90 -2.84
N GLN A 279 -1.43 9.13 -2.42
CA GLN A 279 -0.11 9.76 -2.50
C GLN A 279 0.59 9.74 -1.15
N PHE A 280 1.83 9.28 -1.15
CA PHE A 280 2.66 9.30 0.06
C PHE A 280 2.88 10.73 0.57
N ASN A 281 2.67 10.92 1.87
CA ASN A 281 2.87 12.20 2.57
C ASN A 281 2.17 13.40 1.92
N ASP A 282 0.94 13.20 1.45
CA ASP A 282 0.15 14.26 0.83
C ASP A 282 -0.10 15.43 1.79
N PRO A 283 0.19 16.70 1.41
CA PRO A 283 0.01 17.86 2.27
C PRO A 283 -1.43 18.06 2.74
N GLY A 284 -2.40 17.83 1.85
CA GLY A 284 -3.83 17.93 2.19
C GLY A 284 -4.26 16.89 3.20
N MET A 285 -3.73 15.65 3.10
CA MET A 285 -3.94 14.63 4.12
C MET A 285 -3.34 15.02 5.47
N ASN A 286 -2.18 15.69 5.49
CA ASN A 286 -1.56 16.18 6.73
C ASN A 286 -2.43 17.23 7.40
N THR A 287 -2.94 18.18 6.62
CA THR A 287 -3.83 19.25 7.09
C THR A 287 -5.17 18.68 7.59
N LEU A 288 -5.77 17.74 6.83
CA LEU A 288 -6.99 17.04 7.25
C LEU A 288 -6.78 16.29 8.58
N TYR A 289 -5.71 15.50 8.68
CA TYR A 289 -5.39 14.77 9.90
C TYR A 289 -5.30 15.69 11.12
N LYS A 290 -4.52 16.78 11.01
CA LYS A 290 -4.39 17.77 12.09
C LYS A 290 -5.74 18.35 12.48
N SER A 291 -6.56 18.72 11.51
CA SER A 291 -7.89 19.31 11.74
C SER A 291 -8.86 18.32 12.41
N ILE A 292 -8.77 17.01 12.06
CA ILE A 292 -9.54 15.96 12.73
C ILE A 292 -9.13 15.86 14.21
N MET A 293 -7.82 15.82 14.49
CA MET A 293 -7.32 15.70 15.87
C MET A 293 -7.72 16.93 16.71
N ASP A 294 -7.59 18.14 16.16
CA ASP A 294 -7.99 19.37 16.82
C ASP A 294 -9.51 19.36 17.11
N LYS A 295 -10.34 18.87 16.17
CA LYS A 295 -11.79 18.76 16.34
C LYS A 295 -12.18 17.72 17.39
N ILE A 296 -11.48 16.60 17.44
CA ILE A 296 -11.65 15.58 18.48
C ILE A 296 -11.38 16.16 19.88
N VAL A 297 -10.25 16.86 20.03
CA VAL A 297 -9.89 17.50 21.30
C VAL A 297 -10.91 18.56 21.70
N GLU A 298 -11.38 19.38 20.74
CA GLU A 298 -12.41 20.41 20.95
C GLU A 298 -13.72 19.81 21.49
N LYS A 299 -14.21 18.73 20.86
CA LYS A 299 -15.53 18.15 21.19
C LYS A 299 -15.52 17.23 22.42
N THR A 300 -14.44 16.47 22.63
CA THR A 300 -14.39 15.39 23.62
C THR A 300 -13.50 15.69 24.81
N GLY A 301 -12.55 16.63 24.66
CA GLY A 301 -11.52 16.89 25.66
C GLY A 301 -10.50 15.75 25.79
N ALA A 302 -10.40 14.84 24.79
CA ALA A 302 -9.44 13.75 24.80
C ALA A 302 -7.99 14.26 24.76
N ASP A 303 -7.08 13.55 25.44
CA ASP A 303 -5.64 13.84 25.42
C ASP A 303 -5.00 13.36 24.10
N LEU A 304 -5.40 14.00 23.00
CA LEU A 304 -4.98 13.69 21.64
C LEU A 304 -4.54 14.95 20.88
N LYS A 305 -3.84 15.85 21.57
CA LYS A 305 -3.33 17.07 20.95
C LYS A 305 -2.18 16.73 20.00
N SER A 306 -2.47 16.85 18.71
CA SER A 306 -1.51 16.53 17.65
C SER A 306 -0.37 17.56 17.57
N THR A 307 0.85 17.07 17.42
CA THR A 307 2.05 17.86 17.12
C THR A 307 2.46 17.75 15.66
N PHE A 308 1.66 17.09 14.83
CA PHE A 308 1.96 16.84 13.43
C PHE A 308 2.17 18.13 12.65
N GLU A 309 3.28 18.20 11.94
CA GLU A 309 3.63 19.39 11.13
C GLU A 309 2.77 19.45 9.86
N ILE A 310 2.20 20.61 9.61
CA ILE A 310 1.44 20.88 8.39
C ILE A 310 2.16 21.89 7.52
N THR A 311 2.09 21.72 6.22
CA THR A 311 2.53 22.71 5.24
C THR A 311 1.30 23.45 4.68
N ARG A 312 1.51 24.66 4.15
CA ARG A 312 0.44 25.42 3.49
C ARG A 312 0.27 25.04 2.01
N GLU A 313 0.96 24.00 1.59
CA GLU A 313 0.90 23.51 0.22
C GLU A 313 -0.43 22.82 -0.06
N MET A 314 -0.93 22.99 -1.27
CA MET A 314 -2.08 22.24 -1.77
C MET A 314 -1.65 20.85 -2.21
N SER A 315 -2.58 19.90 -2.14
CA SER A 315 -2.36 18.57 -2.72
C SER A 315 -2.18 18.67 -4.22
N GLU A 316 -0.99 18.29 -4.69
CA GLU A 316 -0.66 18.19 -6.11
C GLU A 316 -0.14 16.80 -6.43
N LYS A 317 -0.42 16.32 -7.63
CA LYS A 317 0.04 15.00 -8.05
C LYS A 317 1.55 14.99 -8.23
N ILE A 318 2.24 14.23 -7.40
CA ILE A 318 3.67 13.97 -7.55
C ILE A 318 3.86 12.80 -8.50
N PHE A 319 4.52 13.04 -9.63
CA PHE A 319 4.88 12.00 -10.58
C PHE A 319 6.23 11.40 -10.19
N VAL A 320 6.26 10.15 -9.77
CA VAL A 320 7.52 9.38 -9.58
C VAL A 320 8.27 9.29 -10.90
N ILE A 321 7.55 9.11 -12.00
CA ILE A 321 8.06 9.17 -13.38
C ILE A 321 7.49 10.44 -14.02
N PRO A 322 8.32 11.42 -14.40
CA PRO A 322 7.85 12.65 -15.06
C PRO A 322 7.00 12.36 -16.29
N PRO A 323 5.96 13.17 -16.60
CA PRO A 323 5.07 12.93 -17.74
C PRO A 323 5.77 12.82 -19.08
N HIS A 324 6.91 13.49 -19.26
CA HIS A 324 7.72 13.39 -20.48
C HIS A 324 8.51 12.07 -20.60
N ARG A 325 8.52 11.24 -19.53
CA ARG A 325 9.16 9.91 -19.48
C ARG A 325 8.15 8.77 -19.33
N THR A 326 7.02 8.88 -19.96
CA THR A 326 5.96 7.84 -19.94
C THR A 326 6.43 6.48 -20.42
N ARG A 327 7.51 6.45 -21.25
CA ARG A 327 8.13 5.22 -21.77
C ARG A 327 9.38 4.77 -20.99
N TYR A 328 9.57 5.24 -19.78
CA TYR A 328 10.81 5.01 -19.00
C TYR A 328 11.24 3.53 -18.94
N LEU A 329 10.31 2.61 -18.68
CA LEU A 329 10.62 1.17 -18.67
C LEU A 329 10.97 0.63 -20.06
N SER A 330 10.28 1.12 -21.11
CA SER A 330 10.61 0.78 -22.49
C SER A 330 11.98 1.31 -22.89
N GLU A 331 12.32 2.54 -22.46
CA GLU A 331 13.64 3.14 -22.71
C GLU A 331 14.77 2.32 -22.07
N ILE A 332 14.55 1.83 -20.82
CA ILE A 332 15.52 0.94 -20.17
C ILE A 332 15.68 -0.36 -20.94
N ALA A 333 14.57 -0.99 -21.34
CA ALA A 333 14.62 -2.25 -22.10
C ALA A 333 15.25 -2.08 -23.48
N GLU A 334 14.92 -0.99 -24.18
CA GLU A 334 15.51 -0.66 -25.48
C GLU A 334 17.02 -0.37 -25.37
N ASN A 335 17.42 0.36 -24.32
CA ASN A 335 18.84 0.64 -24.07
C ASN A 335 19.64 -0.64 -23.77
N ASN A 336 19.06 -1.55 -22.97
CA ASN A 336 19.68 -2.84 -22.67
C ASN A 336 19.87 -3.70 -23.93
N ARG A 337 18.83 -3.81 -24.77
CA ARG A 337 18.91 -4.54 -26.05
C ARG A 337 19.97 -3.93 -26.97
N LYS A 338 20.00 -2.59 -27.09
CA LYS A 338 21.02 -1.87 -27.85
C LYS A 338 22.43 -2.13 -27.37
N TYR A 339 22.59 -2.20 -26.04
CA TYR A 339 23.87 -2.57 -25.45
C TYR A 339 24.28 -3.98 -25.84
N ASP A 340 23.40 -4.96 -25.73
CA ASP A 340 23.65 -6.35 -26.09
C ASP A 340 23.99 -6.50 -27.59
N GLU A 341 23.22 -5.85 -28.47
CA GLU A 341 23.51 -5.83 -29.91
C GLU A 341 24.84 -5.22 -30.22
N THR A 342 25.20 -4.12 -29.54
CA THR A 342 26.52 -3.47 -29.71
C THR A 342 27.61 -4.38 -29.21
N ALA A 343 27.45 -5.01 -28.06
CA ALA A 343 28.45 -5.93 -27.49
C ALA A 343 28.71 -7.13 -28.44
N LEU A 344 27.65 -7.74 -28.96
CA LEU A 344 27.75 -8.84 -29.91
C LEU A 344 28.48 -8.42 -31.20
N SER A 345 28.13 -7.27 -31.75
CA SER A 345 28.81 -6.70 -32.93
C SER A 345 30.28 -6.46 -32.67
N GLN A 346 30.65 -5.92 -31.51
CA GLN A 346 32.04 -5.68 -31.15
C GLN A 346 32.83 -6.98 -30.93
N VAL A 347 32.18 -8.02 -30.40
CA VAL A 347 32.78 -9.36 -30.27
C VAL A 347 33.12 -9.92 -31.65
N GLU A 348 32.23 -9.81 -32.65
CA GLU A 348 32.48 -10.25 -34.00
C GLU A 348 33.70 -9.53 -34.64
N VAL A 349 33.78 -8.22 -34.44
CA VAL A 349 34.94 -7.42 -34.93
C VAL A 349 36.23 -7.87 -34.26
N ALA A 350 36.22 -8.05 -32.93
CA ALA A 350 37.39 -8.52 -32.19
C ALA A 350 37.83 -9.92 -32.61
N GLN A 351 36.90 -10.83 -32.88
CA GLN A 351 37.20 -12.18 -33.39
C GLN A 351 37.83 -12.13 -34.76
N LYS A 352 37.37 -11.27 -35.67
CA LYS A 352 38.03 -11.08 -36.99
C LYS A 352 39.45 -10.54 -36.84
N LEU A 353 39.65 -9.55 -35.97
CA LEU A 353 40.99 -9.02 -35.66
C LEU A 353 41.90 -10.11 -35.11
N TYR A 354 41.40 -10.91 -34.16
CA TYR A 354 42.15 -12.03 -33.59
C TYR A 354 42.52 -13.06 -34.66
N GLY A 355 41.60 -13.40 -35.58
CA GLY A 355 41.85 -14.29 -36.71
C GLY A 355 42.97 -13.77 -37.62
N ILE A 356 42.91 -12.48 -38.00
CA ILE A 356 43.98 -11.87 -38.83
C ILE A 356 45.31 -11.85 -38.07
N PHE A 357 45.28 -11.45 -36.79
CA PHE A 357 46.48 -11.45 -35.93
C PHE A 357 47.16 -12.82 -35.84
N LYS A 358 46.38 -13.88 -35.63
CA LYS A 358 46.89 -15.25 -35.58
C LYS A 358 47.41 -15.73 -36.92
N THR A 359 46.86 -15.27 -38.03
CA THR A 359 47.33 -15.55 -39.36
C THR A 359 48.72 -14.88 -39.59
N VAL A 360 48.85 -13.61 -39.19
CA VAL A 360 50.13 -12.91 -39.23
C VAL A 360 51.17 -13.61 -38.36
N GLU A 361 50.82 -14.02 -37.14
CA GLU A 361 51.68 -14.80 -36.24
C GLU A 361 52.19 -16.09 -36.92
N SER A 362 51.29 -16.85 -37.54
CA SER A 362 51.64 -18.11 -38.25
C SER A 362 52.57 -17.90 -39.40
N VAL A 363 52.35 -16.86 -40.21
CA VAL A 363 53.15 -16.54 -41.34
C VAL A 363 54.56 -15.96 -40.96
N ASN A 364 54.59 -15.20 -39.88
CA ASN A 364 55.75 -14.54 -39.34
C ASN A 364 56.64 -15.48 -38.47
N GLY A 365 56.06 -16.56 -37.93
CA GLY A 365 56.76 -17.49 -37.04
C GLY A 365 57.01 -16.96 -35.62
N ASN A 366 56.61 -15.72 -35.32
CA ASN A 366 56.74 -15.09 -34.02
C ASN A 366 55.45 -14.27 -33.72
N LEU A 367 55.16 -14.06 -32.42
CA LEU A 367 54.05 -13.27 -31.96
C LEU A 367 54.26 -11.79 -32.38
N PRO A 368 53.32 -11.21 -33.16
CA PRO A 368 53.40 -9.79 -33.51
C PRO A 368 53.14 -8.91 -32.26
N GLN A 369 53.80 -7.76 -32.19
CA GLN A 369 53.47 -6.76 -31.16
C GLN A 369 52.33 -5.88 -31.61
N LEU A 370 51.50 -5.51 -30.65
CA LEU A 370 50.39 -4.58 -30.84
C LEU A 370 50.66 -3.26 -30.11
N ASP A 371 50.27 -2.17 -30.74
CA ASP A 371 50.26 -0.84 -30.15
C ASP A 371 48.94 -0.11 -30.42
N LYS A 372 48.86 1.18 -30.09
CA LYS A 372 47.67 2.00 -30.34
C LYS A 372 47.30 2.10 -31.83
N ALA A 373 48.28 2.02 -32.71
CA ALA A 373 48.07 2.09 -34.14
C ALA A 373 47.62 0.76 -34.75
N GLY A 374 48.02 -0.39 -34.22
CA GLY A 374 47.69 -1.72 -34.71
C GLY A 374 48.83 -2.73 -34.56
N ILE A 375 49.12 -3.48 -35.61
CA ILE A 375 50.28 -4.41 -35.64
C ILE A 375 51.53 -3.62 -35.90
N VAL A 376 52.54 -3.75 -35.03
CA VAL A 376 53.84 -3.07 -35.16
C VAL A 376 54.70 -3.78 -36.23
N GLU A 377 54.82 -3.19 -37.41
CA GLU A 377 55.51 -3.78 -38.53
C GLU A 377 57.02 -4.12 -38.23
N SER A 378 57.65 -3.29 -37.39
CA SER A 378 59.09 -3.54 -37.01
C SER A 378 59.24 -4.79 -36.13
N SER A 379 58.17 -5.35 -35.58
CA SER A 379 58.18 -6.61 -34.84
C SER A 379 58.12 -7.86 -35.71
N LEU A 380 57.93 -7.70 -37.06
CA LEU A 380 57.66 -8.77 -37.97
C LEU A 380 58.99 -9.16 -38.74
N LYS A 381 59.18 -10.46 -38.98
CA LYS A 381 60.22 -11.00 -39.85
C LYS A 381 59.68 -11.09 -41.28
N ILE A 382 59.78 -10.01 -42.04
CA ILE A 382 59.30 -9.94 -43.40
C ILE A 382 60.36 -10.47 -44.33
N THR A 383 60.11 -11.51 -45.12
CA THR A 383 60.97 -12.07 -46.18
C THR A 383 60.44 -11.66 -47.55
N ALA A 384 61.22 -11.82 -48.60
CA ALA A 384 60.78 -11.50 -49.94
C ALA A 384 59.59 -12.30 -50.38
N ASP A 385 59.40 -13.54 -49.88
CA ASP A 385 58.30 -14.44 -50.26
C ASP A 385 57.00 -14.15 -49.55
N ASN A 386 57.02 -13.53 -48.33
CA ASN A 386 55.83 -13.27 -47.55
C ASN A 386 55.40 -11.79 -47.52
N LYS A 387 56.23 -10.90 -48.06
CA LYS A 387 56.07 -9.45 -47.95
C LYS A 387 54.69 -8.93 -48.40
N ASP A 388 54.23 -9.32 -49.58
CA ASP A 388 53.00 -8.83 -50.17
C ASP A 388 51.77 -9.36 -49.39
N PHE A 389 51.84 -10.62 -48.94
CA PHE A 389 50.75 -11.24 -48.15
C PHE A 389 50.64 -10.62 -46.75
N VAL A 390 51.74 -10.43 -46.04
CA VAL A 390 51.79 -9.79 -44.75
C VAL A 390 51.30 -8.34 -44.84
N SER A 391 51.74 -7.59 -45.85
CA SER A 391 51.30 -6.23 -46.09
C SER A 391 49.76 -6.16 -46.33
N LEU A 392 49.18 -7.13 -47.04
CA LEU A 392 47.72 -7.22 -47.24
C LEU A 392 47.01 -7.51 -45.94
N LEU A 393 47.50 -8.42 -45.10
CA LEU A 393 46.92 -8.75 -43.81
C LEU A 393 46.95 -7.55 -42.84
N ILE A 394 48.00 -6.77 -42.80
CA ILE A 394 48.11 -5.56 -41.97
C ILE A 394 47.05 -4.53 -42.42
N LYS A 395 46.96 -4.28 -43.73
CA LYS A 395 45.93 -3.37 -44.26
C LYS A 395 44.54 -3.80 -43.89
N GLU A 396 44.24 -5.11 -43.97
CA GLU A 396 42.95 -5.64 -43.60
C GLU A 396 42.71 -5.57 -42.09
N PHE A 397 43.74 -5.80 -41.28
CA PHE A 397 43.70 -5.63 -39.83
C PHE A 397 43.30 -4.19 -39.48
N ASP A 398 43.95 -3.21 -40.05
CA ASP A 398 43.67 -1.80 -39.81
C ASP A 398 42.28 -1.41 -40.26
N ARG A 399 41.83 -1.93 -41.41
CA ARG A 399 40.46 -1.72 -41.90
C ARG A 399 39.39 -2.28 -40.93
N VAL A 400 39.61 -3.48 -40.42
CA VAL A 400 38.68 -4.10 -39.46
C VAL A 400 38.73 -3.39 -38.11
N LYS A 401 39.94 -2.97 -37.68
CA LYS A 401 40.13 -2.24 -36.41
C LYS A 401 39.36 -0.92 -36.37
N MET A 402 39.16 -0.23 -37.50
CA MET A 402 38.34 1.00 -37.54
C MET A 402 36.91 0.79 -37.09
N ASN A 403 36.41 -0.45 -37.12
CA ASN A 403 35.05 -0.80 -36.67
C ASN A 403 35.01 -1.24 -35.19
N LEU A 404 36.18 -1.37 -34.55
CA LEU A 404 36.25 -1.68 -33.11
C LEU A 404 36.20 -0.39 -32.31
N ASP A 405 35.38 -0.38 -31.24
CA ASP A 405 35.33 0.73 -30.31
C ASP A 405 36.72 0.98 -29.69
N PRO A 406 37.23 2.24 -29.65
CA PRO A 406 38.53 2.57 -29.09
C PRO A 406 38.72 2.07 -27.65
N TYR A 407 37.65 2.05 -26.82
CA TYR A 407 37.69 1.53 -25.46
C TYR A 407 37.98 0.00 -25.47
N ASN A 408 37.31 -0.74 -26.35
CA ASN A 408 37.53 -2.17 -26.49
C ASN A 408 38.98 -2.47 -27.00
N TRP A 409 39.49 -1.61 -27.85
CA TRP A 409 40.91 -1.74 -28.31
C TRP A 409 41.87 -1.53 -27.14
N GLU A 410 41.66 -0.54 -26.31
CA GLU A 410 42.45 -0.31 -25.10
C GLU A 410 42.41 -1.50 -24.13
N ILE A 411 41.26 -2.09 -23.95
CA ILE A 411 41.08 -3.31 -23.14
C ILE A 411 41.95 -4.45 -23.71
N ILE A 412 41.95 -4.65 -25.01
CA ILE A 412 42.78 -5.69 -25.67
C ILE A 412 44.23 -5.46 -25.38
N LEU A 413 44.73 -4.24 -25.52
CA LEU A 413 46.14 -3.89 -25.28
C LEU A 413 46.56 -4.06 -23.81
N THR A 414 45.67 -3.78 -22.87
CA THR A 414 45.99 -3.81 -21.44
C THR A 414 45.47 -5.07 -20.74
N TRP A 415 45.03 -6.08 -21.51
CA TRP A 415 44.42 -7.28 -20.96
C TRP A 415 45.32 -8.04 -19.99
N ASP A 416 46.58 -8.22 -20.32
CA ASP A 416 47.53 -8.93 -19.46
C ASP A 416 47.79 -8.21 -18.14
N GLU A 417 47.85 -6.88 -18.16
CA GLU A 417 47.96 -6.06 -16.94
C GLU A 417 46.72 -6.25 -16.04
N LYS A 418 45.55 -6.25 -16.69
CA LYS A 418 44.28 -6.46 -15.99
C LYS A 418 44.20 -7.86 -15.37
N VAL A 419 44.60 -8.90 -16.10
CA VAL A 419 44.61 -10.29 -15.59
C VAL A 419 45.59 -10.44 -14.42
N ASN A 420 46.79 -9.84 -14.52
CA ASN A 420 47.79 -9.90 -13.47
C ASN A 420 47.39 -9.16 -12.19
N LYS A 421 46.48 -8.19 -12.28
CA LYS A 421 45.94 -7.48 -11.11
C LYS A 421 44.98 -8.35 -10.28
N TYR A 422 44.42 -9.40 -10.88
CA TYR A 422 43.46 -10.31 -10.22
C TYR A 422 44.04 -11.71 -9.91
N LYS A 423 45.30 -11.96 -10.30
CA LYS A 423 46.08 -13.11 -9.86
C LYS A 423 46.92 -12.78 -8.62
#